data_01e9e2673e5c71d2c2552ee8570b140c
#
_entry.id   01e9e2673e5c71d2c2552ee8570b140c
#
_cell.length_a   1.000
_cell.length_b   1.000
_cell.length_c   1.000
_cell.angle_alpha   90.00
_cell.angle_beta   90.00
_cell.angle_gamma   90.00
#
_symmetry.space_group_name_H-M   'P 1'
#
loop_
_entity.id
_entity.type
_entity.pdbx_description
1 polymer ?
#
loop_
_entity_poly.entity_id
_entity_poly.type
_entity_poly.pdbx_seq_one_letter_code
_entity_poly.pdbx_strand_id
1 'polypeptide(L)'
;RSGNCKLQQLTNDYNLLGEHYIDDLRNAPPDFSNPVVRIENRCVKCMRCIQICDKVQTMGIWDLMGTGSHTTVGVARTRTLGESDCTFCGQCITHCPVGGLQEHDDTGKVFDALADPQRITVVQMAPAVRAAWAEYFHLDPKYASAERMVTALKTMGFDYVFDTNFAADLTIMEEGSEFLERFTHRNKYHWPMFTSCCPGWVRFCLLYTSPSPRDRTRSR
;
A
#
# COMPACT_ATOMS: atom_id res chain seq x y z
N ARG A 1 -24.24 2.50 3.66
CA ARG A 1 -24.78 3.82 3.31
C ARG A 1 -25.11 4.53 4.62
N SER A 2 -24.59 5.76 4.82
CA SER A 2 -24.64 6.46 6.11
C SER A 2 -26.00 7.10 6.45
N GLY A 3 -26.92 7.14 5.49
CA GLY A 3 -28.23 7.80 5.67
C GLY A 3 -28.22 9.33 5.54
N ASN A 4 -27.06 9.98 5.59
CA ASN A 4 -26.90 11.45 5.63
C ASN A 4 -26.39 12.00 4.28
N CYS A 5 -26.34 11.18 3.25
CA CYS A 5 -25.83 11.59 1.96
C CYS A 5 -26.83 12.52 1.28
N LYS A 6 -26.36 13.69 0.78
CA LYS A 6 -27.20 14.64 0.06
C LYS A 6 -27.87 14.03 -1.18
N LEU A 7 -27.16 13.13 -1.87
CA LEU A 7 -27.72 12.39 -2.99
C LEU A 7 -28.90 11.52 -2.57
N GLN A 8 -28.78 10.82 -1.44
CA GLN A 8 -29.87 10.00 -0.91
C GLN A 8 -31.08 10.86 -0.49
N GLN A 9 -30.82 12.02 0.11
CA GLN A 9 -31.89 12.99 0.42
C GLN A 9 -32.64 13.42 -0.85
N LEU A 10 -31.91 13.82 -1.89
CA LEU A 10 -32.51 14.19 -3.18
C LEU A 10 -33.31 13.03 -3.81
N THR A 11 -32.77 11.80 -3.71
CA THR A 11 -33.46 10.60 -4.20
C THR A 11 -34.80 10.42 -3.50
N ASN A 12 -34.86 10.63 -2.18
CA ASN A 12 -36.09 10.57 -1.41
C ASN A 12 -37.04 11.73 -1.74
N ASP A 13 -36.48 12.95 -1.83
CA ASP A 13 -37.28 14.19 -2.14
C ASP A 13 -37.98 14.09 -3.49
N TYR A 14 -37.34 13.47 -4.48
CA TYR A 14 -37.89 13.24 -5.81
C TYR A 14 -38.60 11.88 -5.97
N ASN A 15 -38.74 11.12 -4.90
CA ASN A 15 -39.35 9.78 -4.87
C ASN A 15 -38.77 8.80 -5.91
N LEU A 16 -37.45 8.87 -6.15
CA LEU A 16 -36.71 7.99 -7.06
C LEU A 16 -36.26 6.73 -6.35
N LEU A 17 -37.20 5.96 -5.79
CA LEU A 17 -36.91 4.77 -4.97
C LEU A 17 -36.77 3.48 -5.79
N GLY A 18 -37.22 3.50 -7.04
CA GLY A 18 -37.11 2.39 -7.98
C GLY A 18 -36.13 2.68 -9.10
N GLU A 19 -35.25 1.76 -9.43
CA GLU A 19 -34.41 1.86 -10.64
C GLU A 19 -35.17 1.32 -11.85
N HIS A 20 -35.26 2.12 -12.92
CA HIS A 20 -35.84 1.71 -14.19
C HIS A 20 -34.84 1.03 -15.12
N TYR A 21 -33.55 1.03 -14.75
CA TYR A 21 -32.48 0.51 -15.56
C TYR A 21 -31.83 -0.70 -14.88
N ILE A 22 -31.39 -1.64 -15.69
CA ILE A 22 -30.62 -2.77 -15.20
C ILE A 22 -29.34 -2.26 -14.54
N ASP A 23 -29.06 -2.76 -13.35
CA ASP A 23 -27.83 -2.44 -12.61
C ASP A 23 -26.61 -2.98 -13.36
N ASP A 24 -25.90 -2.08 -14.04
CA ASP A 24 -24.66 -2.37 -14.76
C ASP A 24 -23.45 -2.45 -13.80
N LEU A 25 -23.67 -2.39 -12.48
CA LEU A 25 -22.59 -2.47 -11.51
C LEU A 25 -21.90 -3.84 -11.60
N ARG A 26 -20.66 -3.81 -11.98
CA ARG A 26 -19.83 -5.01 -11.98
C ARG A 26 -19.61 -5.45 -10.54
N ASN A 27 -20.16 -6.60 -10.17
CA ASN A 27 -19.87 -7.28 -8.91
C ASN A 27 -18.52 -8.05 -9.02
N ALA A 28 -17.46 -7.37 -9.47
CA ALA A 28 -16.14 -7.95 -9.42
C ALA A 28 -15.74 -8.15 -7.94
N PRO A 29 -15.26 -9.35 -7.57
CA PRO A 29 -14.77 -9.56 -6.22
C PRO A 29 -13.59 -8.62 -5.95
N PRO A 30 -13.40 -8.15 -4.72
CA PRO A 30 -12.24 -7.36 -4.34
C PRO A 30 -10.94 -8.15 -4.62
N ASP A 31 -9.95 -7.48 -5.19
CA ASP A 31 -8.62 -8.07 -5.39
C ASP A 31 -7.77 -7.84 -4.14
N PHE A 32 -7.48 -8.91 -3.44
CA PHE A 32 -6.65 -8.94 -2.22
C PHE A 32 -5.19 -9.34 -2.50
N SER A 33 -4.78 -9.43 -3.75
CA SER A 33 -3.39 -9.81 -4.11
C SER A 33 -2.37 -8.69 -3.86
N ASN A 34 -2.86 -7.47 -3.60
CA ASN A 34 -2.05 -6.26 -3.48
C ASN A 34 -2.34 -5.53 -2.16
N PRO A 35 -1.39 -4.67 -1.69
CA PRO A 35 -1.60 -3.84 -0.49
C PRO A 35 -2.76 -2.84 -0.60
N VAL A 36 -3.18 -2.49 -1.82
CA VAL A 36 -4.32 -1.62 -2.08
C VAL A 36 -5.45 -2.45 -2.67
N VAL A 37 -6.52 -2.60 -1.92
CA VAL A 37 -7.72 -3.33 -2.32
C VAL A 37 -8.72 -2.39 -2.96
N ARG A 38 -9.26 -2.78 -4.11
CA ARG A 38 -10.31 -2.02 -4.80
C ARG A 38 -11.66 -2.73 -4.68
N ILE A 39 -12.66 -1.97 -4.21
CA ILE A 39 -14.06 -2.41 -4.12
C ILE A 39 -14.86 -1.59 -5.12
N GLU A 40 -15.04 -2.15 -6.32
CA GLU A 40 -15.57 -1.44 -7.48
C GLU A 40 -16.99 -0.90 -7.26
N ASN A 41 -17.86 -1.67 -6.63
CA ASN A 41 -19.25 -1.29 -6.40
C ASN A 41 -19.46 -0.13 -5.41
N ARG A 42 -18.41 0.26 -4.66
CA ARG A 42 -18.44 1.46 -3.80
C ARG A 42 -18.05 2.74 -4.54
N CYS A 43 -17.48 2.62 -5.74
CA CYS A 43 -16.94 3.75 -6.47
C CYS A 43 -18.03 4.69 -6.97
N VAL A 44 -18.00 5.95 -6.53
CA VAL A 44 -18.90 7.02 -7.01
C VAL A 44 -18.31 7.83 -8.16
N LYS A 45 -17.23 7.35 -8.77
CA LYS A 45 -16.57 7.97 -9.94
C LYS A 45 -16.16 9.43 -9.71
N CYS A 46 -15.77 9.80 -8.47
CA CYS A 46 -15.37 11.16 -8.11
C CYS A 46 -14.00 11.57 -8.64
N MET A 47 -13.22 10.64 -9.19
CA MET A 47 -11.90 10.82 -9.81
C MET A 47 -10.79 11.34 -8.87
N ARG A 48 -11.00 11.45 -7.56
CA ARG A 48 -9.97 11.93 -6.62
C ARG A 48 -8.71 11.05 -6.60
N CYS A 49 -8.87 9.72 -6.71
CA CYS A 49 -7.73 8.79 -6.80
C CYS A 49 -6.92 8.99 -8.08
N ILE A 50 -7.57 9.31 -9.21
CA ILE A 50 -6.90 9.66 -10.47
C ILE A 50 -6.11 10.95 -10.27
N GLN A 51 -6.75 12.00 -9.74
CA GLN A 51 -6.14 13.32 -9.57
C GLN A 51 -4.91 13.27 -8.64
N ILE A 52 -5.03 12.62 -7.48
CA ILE A 52 -3.89 12.52 -6.56
C ILE A 52 -2.75 11.70 -7.16
N CYS A 53 -3.07 10.60 -7.86
CA CYS A 53 -2.08 9.72 -8.45
C CYS A 53 -1.36 10.37 -9.65
N ASP A 54 -2.08 11.11 -10.49
CA ASP A 54 -1.55 11.75 -11.69
C ASP A 54 -0.87 13.10 -11.38
N LYS A 55 -1.57 14.00 -10.67
CA LYS A 55 -1.11 15.39 -10.49
C LYS A 55 -0.13 15.57 -9.33
N VAL A 56 -0.24 14.80 -8.26
CA VAL A 56 0.60 14.97 -7.07
C VAL A 56 1.68 13.90 -7.02
N GLN A 57 1.30 12.62 -7.18
CA GLN A 57 2.25 11.51 -7.15
C GLN A 57 2.94 11.27 -8.50
N THR A 58 2.45 11.87 -9.58
CA THR A 58 2.97 11.77 -10.96
C THR A 58 3.09 10.33 -11.49
N MET A 59 2.35 9.38 -10.91
CA MET A 59 2.41 7.96 -11.23
C MET A 59 1.43 7.53 -12.33
N GLY A 60 0.28 8.21 -12.47
CA GLY A 60 -0.71 7.94 -13.51
C GLY A 60 -1.23 6.50 -13.54
N ILE A 61 -1.39 5.86 -12.38
CA ILE A 61 -1.83 4.45 -12.28
C ILE A 61 -3.32 4.30 -12.53
N TRP A 62 -4.11 5.19 -11.94
CA TRP A 62 -5.57 5.18 -12.05
C TRP A 62 -6.04 5.98 -13.24
N ASP A 63 -7.03 5.44 -13.97
CA ASP A 63 -7.63 6.10 -15.14
C ASP A 63 -9.11 5.74 -15.25
N LEU A 64 -9.83 6.45 -16.14
CA LEU A 64 -11.19 6.10 -16.53
C LEU A 64 -11.16 4.98 -17.55
N MET A 65 -11.91 3.94 -17.26
CA MET A 65 -12.05 2.75 -18.09
C MET A 65 -13.49 2.64 -18.60
N GLY A 66 -13.66 2.15 -19.83
CA GLY A 66 -14.96 1.98 -20.43
C GLY A 66 -15.58 3.30 -20.92
N THR A 67 -16.81 3.25 -21.40
CA THR A 67 -17.54 4.38 -21.95
C THR A 67 -19.00 4.36 -21.51
N GLY A 68 -19.65 5.50 -21.47
CA GLY A 68 -21.08 5.62 -21.11
C GLY A 68 -21.36 5.11 -19.69
N SER A 69 -22.42 4.30 -19.54
CA SER A 69 -22.82 3.71 -18.26
C SER A 69 -21.74 2.78 -17.68
N HIS A 70 -20.96 2.13 -18.55
CA HIS A 70 -19.89 1.22 -18.16
C HIS A 70 -18.59 1.93 -17.73
N THR A 71 -18.57 3.26 -17.70
CA THR A 71 -17.40 4.00 -17.23
C THR A 71 -17.11 3.66 -15.77
N THR A 72 -15.89 3.25 -15.48
CA THR A 72 -15.40 2.97 -14.12
C THR A 72 -13.99 3.53 -13.94
N VAL A 73 -13.55 3.67 -12.71
CA VAL A 73 -12.16 3.98 -12.39
C VAL A 73 -11.38 2.67 -12.26
N GLY A 74 -10.33 2.51 -13.02
CA GLY A 74 -9.51 1.31 -13.02
C GLY A 74 -8.03 1.62 -13.17
N VAL A 75 -7.22 0.57 -13.26
CA VAL A 75 -5.81 0.72 -13.60
C VAL A 75 -5.70 0.96 -15.11
N ALA A 76 -4.91 1.94 -15.51
CA ALA A 76 -4.71 2.31 -16.89
C ALA A 76 -4.37 1.09 -17.77
N ARG A 77 -4.94 1.04 -18.98
CA ARG A 77 -4.76 -0.04 -19.96
C ARG A 77 -5.30 -1.41 -19.52
N THR A 78 -6.33 -1.46 -18.67
CA THR A 78 -6.96 -2.70 -18.17
C THR A 78 -6.02 -3.68 -17.47
N ARG A 79 -4.87 -3.20 -16.96
CA ARG A 79 -3.94 -3.99 -16.17
C ARG A 79 -4.45 -4.20 -14.74
N THR A 80 -3.95 -5.22 -14.07
CA THR A 80 -4.07 -5.33 -12.60
C THR A 80 -3.14 -4.34 -11.91
N LEU A 81 -3.39 -4.05 -10.64
CA LEU A 81 -2.53 -3.14 -9.88
C LEU A 81 -1.10 -3.69 -9.73
N GLY A 82 -0.96 -5.01 -9.59
CA GLY A 82 0.33 -5.69 -9.50
C GLY A 82 1.16 -5.62 -10.79
N GLU A 83 0.51 -5.58 -11.95
CA GLU A 83 1.16 -5.42 -13.26
C GLU A 83 1.51 -3.97 -13.59
N SER A 84 1.05 -3.04 -12.77
CA SER A 84 1.35 -1.61 -12.93
C SER A 84 2.62 -1.22 -12.18
N ASP A 85 3.16 -0.06 -12.49
CA ASP A 85 4.31 0.51 -11.79
C ASP A 85 3.90 1.20 -10.47
N CYS A 86 2.81 0.78 -9.84
CA CYS A 86 2.30 1.34 -8.60
C CYS A 86 3.34 1.22 -7.49
N THR A 87 3.62 2.34 -6.79
CA THR A 87 4.52 2.37 -5.63
C THR A 87 3.83 1.99 -4.31
N PHE A 88 2.53 1.71 -4.35
CA PHE A 88 1.69 1.40 -3.17
C PHE A 88 1.77 2.47 -2.07
N CYS A 89 1.88 3.75 -2.45
CA CYS A 89 2.01 4.86 -1.51
C CYS A 89 0.75 5.14 -0.66
N GLY A 90 -0.41 4.54 -0.98
CA GLY A 90 -1.66 4.65 -0.23
C GLY A 90 -2.41 5.98 -0.40
N GLN A 91 -1.90 6.97 -1.14
CA GLN A 91 -2.55 8.28 -1.28
C GLN A 91 -3.94 8.21 -1.91
N CYS A 92 -4.17 7.24 -2.78
CA CYS A 92 -5.48 7.00 -3.37
C CYS A 92 -6.52 6.50 -2.35
N ILE A 93 -6.07 5.79 -1.30
CA ILE A 93 -6.92 5.31 -0.19
C ILE A 93 -7.39 6.51 0.63
N THR A 94 -6.47 7.36 1.08
CA THR A 94 -6.78 8.53 1.94
C THR A 94 -7.68 9.56 1.26
N HIS A 95 -7.67 9.61 -0.08
CA HIS A 95 -8.50 10.51 -0.87
C HIS A 95 -9.82 9.89 -1.33
N CYS A 96 -10.07 8.61 -1.07
CA CYS A 96 -11.31 7.94 -1.45
C CYS A 96 -12.44 8.23 -0.44
N PRO A 97 -13.49 9.00 -0.81
CA PRO A 97 -14.51 9.43 0.16
C PRO A 97 -15.50 8.33 0.54
N VAL A 98 -15.46 7.19 -0.15
CA VAL A 98 -16.47 6.13 -0.01
C VAL A 98 -15.86 4.76 0.34
N GLY A 99 -14.56 4.71 0.61
CA GLY A 99 -13.86 3.45 0.89
C GLY A 99 -13.91 2.47 -0.29
N GLY A 100 -13.94 2.96 -1.53
CA GLY A 100 -13.80 2.15 -2.73
C GLY A 100 -12.37 1.68 -2.97
N LEU A 101 -11.41 2.31 -2.31
CA LEU A 101 -10.02 1.90 -2.18
C LEU A 101 -9.71 1.79 -0.69
N GLN A 102 -9.14 0.68 -0.29
CA GLN A 102 -8.84 0.35 1.10
C GLN A 102 -7.45 -0.31 1.18
N GLU A 103 -6.89 -0.31 2.37
CA GLU A 103 -5.73 -1.13 2.71
C GLU A 103 -6.10 -2.61 2.75
N HIS A 104 -5.14 -3.46 2.48
CA HIS A 104 -5.28 -4.90 2.70
C HIS A 104 -5.15 -5.18 4.20
N ASP A 105 -6.22 -5.66 4.81
CA ASP A 105 -6.26 -5.98 6.24
C ASP A 105 -5.98 -7.47 6.47
N ASP A 106 -4.84 -7.76 7.07
CA ASP A 106 -4.43 -9.12 7.46
C ASP A 106 -4.61 -9.41 8.96
N THR A 107 -5.22 -8.49 9.73
CA THR A 107 -5.35 -8.65 11.18
C THR A 107 -6.09 -9.94 11.57
N GLY A 108 -7.14 -10.31 10.83
CA GLY A 108 -7.84 -11.57 11.04
C GLY A 108 -6.92 -12.79 10.92
N LYS A 109 -6.09 -12.85 9.85
CA LYS A 109 -5.13 -13.94 9.64
C LYS A 109 -4.08 -14.01 10.76
N VAL A 110 -3.67 -12.85 11.30
CA VAL A 110 -2.74 -12.79 12.43
C VAL A 110 -3.38 -13.36 13.69
N PHE A 111 -4.62 -12.99 14.02
CA PHE A 111 -5.34 -13.56 15.17
C PHE A 111 -5.59 -15.06 15.04
N ASP A 112 -5.91 -15.53 13.84
CA ASP A 112 -6.05 -16.97 13.57
C ASP A 112 -4.72 -17.71 13.79
N ALA A 113 -3.60 -17.10 13.37
CA ALA A 113 -2.29 -17.69 13.59
C ALA A 113 -1.87 -17.69 15.07
N LEU A 114 -2.20 -16.64 15.82
CA LEU A 114 -1.95 -16.56 17.27
C LEU A 114 -2.80 -17.56 18.06
N ALA A 115 -3.98 -17.91 17.57
CA ALA A 115 -4.87 -18.88 18.20
C ALA A 115 -4.47 -20.34 17.93
N ASP A 116 -3.62 -20.61 16.96
CA ASP A 116 -3.20 -21.94 16.56
C ASP A 116 -1.92 -22.36 17.30
N PRO A 117 -2.00 -23.31 18.28
CA PRO A 117 -0.85 -23.72 19.09
C PRO A 117 0.21 -24.50 18.30
N GLN A 118 -0.07 -24.91 17.06
CA GLN A 118 0.89 -25.59 16.19
C GLN A 118 1.77 -24.62 15.39
N ARG A 119 1.48 -23.33 15.44
CA ARG A 119 2.22 -22.31 14.70
C ARG A 119 3.16 -21.54 15.61
N ILE A 120 4.38 -21.34 15.13
CA ILE A 120 5.32 -20.39 15.73
C ILE A 120 5.08 -19.04 15.07
N THR A 121 4.73 -18.06 15.85
CA THR A 121 4.42 -16.71 15.38
C THR A 121 5.60 -15.76 15.59
N VAL A 122 6.00 -15.11 14.52
CA VAL A 122 7.13 -14.17 14.51
C VAL A 122 6.65 -12.83 14.02
N VAL A 123 6.99 -11.77 14.73
CA VAL A 123 6.66 -10.39 14.34
C VAL A 123 7.91 -9.52 14.32
N GLN A 124 7.98 -8.63 13.32
CA GLN A 124 9.01 -7.61 13.20
C GLN A 124 8.36 -6.22 13.27
N MET A 125 8.87 -5.37 14.16
CA MET A 125 8.35 -4.02 14.36
C MET A 125 8.93 -3.05 13.34
N ALA A 126 8.07 -2.35 12.59
CA ALA A 126 8.53 -1.23 11.78
C ALA A 126 8.92 -0.02 12.67
N PRO A 127 10.00 0.72 12.34
CA PRO A 127 10.44 1.88 13.13
C PRO A 127 9.35 2.96 13.29
N ALA A 128 8.58 3.23 12.24
CA ALA A 128 7.48 4.20 12.27
C ALA A 128 6.36 3.78 13.24
N VAL A 129 5.98 2.50 13.24
CA VAL A 129 4.96 1.99 14.18
C VAL A 129 5.46 2.07 15.61
N ARG A 130 6.73 1.70 15.85
CA ARG A 130 7.35 1.79 17.17
C ARG A 130 7.32 3.22 17.73
N ALA A 131 7.51 4.23 16.90
CA ALA A 131 7.50 5.63 17.31
C ALA A 131 6.07 6.22 17.50
N ALA A 132 5.10 5.76 16.70
CA ALA A 132 3.78 6.38 16.60
C ALA A 132 2.68 5.74 17.46
N TRP A 133 2.88 4.53 17.98
CA TRP A 133 1.81 3.80 18.67
C TRP A 133 1.24 4.53 19.89
N ALA A 134 2.08 5.27 20.66
CA ALA A 134 1.62 6.02 21.80
C ALA A 134 0.65 7.13 21.39
N GLU A 135 0.92 7.84 20.30
CA GLU A 135 0.04 8.86 19.74
C GLU A 135 -1.33 8.28 19.35
N TYR A 136 -1.34 7.10 18.72
CA TYR A 136 -2.58 6.41 18.36
C TYR A 136 -3.48 6.13 19.58
N PHE A 137 -2.88 5.79 20.72
CA PHE A 137 -3.59 5.58 21.99
C PHE A 137 -3.76 6.85 22.83
N HIS A 138 -3.48 8.04 22.27
CA HIS A 138 -3.54 9.33 22.99
C HIS A 138 -2.68 9.38 24.26
N LEU A 139 -1.55 8.68 24.24
CA LEU A 139 -0.57 8.67 25.32
C LEU A 139 0.57 9.65 25.03
N ASP A 140 1.26 10.09 26.09
CA ASP A 140 2.47 10.92 25.95
C ASP A 140 3.53 10.16 25.10
N PRO A 141 4.17 10.80 24.11
CA PRO A 141 5.19 10.18 23.24
C PRO A 141 6.33 9.48 23.99
N LYS A 142 6.63 9.89 25.23
CA LYS A 142 7.62 9.20 26.10
C LYS A 142 7.29 7.73 26.37
N TYR A 143 6.01 7.34 26.20
CA TYR A 143 5.57 5.94 26.34
C TYR A 143 5.90 5.09 25.12
N ALA A 144 6.23 5.67 23.97
CA ALA A 144 6.55 4.98 22.73
C ALA A 144 7.98 4.39 22.78
N SER A 145 8.25 3.47 23.72
CA SER A 145 9.52 2.78 23.79
C SER A 145 9.46 1.38 23.13
N ALA A 146 10.59 0.89 22.62
CA ALA A 146 10.72 -0.42 22.00
C ALA A 146 10.35 -1.54 22.98
N GLU A 147 10.79 -1.44 24.24
CA GLU A 147 10.57 -2.43 25.28
C GLU A 147 9.09 -2.63 25.59
N ARG A 148 8.33 -1.53 25.63
CA ARG A 148 6.89 -1.59 25.85
C ARG A 148 6.16 -2.21 24.67
N MET A 149 6.58 -1.90 23.45
CA MET A 149 6.01 -2.52 22.25
C MET A 149 6.30 -4.02 22.24
N VAL A 150 7.53 -4.43 22.55
CA VAL A 150 7.89 -5.85 22.68
C VAL A 150 7.03 -6.52 23.73
N THR A 151 6.86 -5.90 24.90
CA THR A 151 6.02 -6.45 25.97
C THR A 151 4.58 -6.60 25.53
N ALA A 152 4.02 -5.60 24.84
CA ALA A 152 2.66 -5.65 24.31
C ALA A 152 2.49 -6.81 23.32
N LEU A 153 3.37 -6.94 22.34
CA LEU A 153 3.33 -8.02 21.35
C LEU A 153 3.51 -9.40 21.97
N LYS A 154 4.40 -9.55 22.95
CA LYS A 154 4.54 -10.79 23.73
C LYS A 154 3.26 -11.12 24.52
N THR A 155 2.62 -10.11 25.10
CA THR A 155 1.36 -10.28 25.83
C THR A 155 0.20 -10.69 24.89
N MET A 156 0.24 -10.26 23.62
CA MET A 156 -0.69 -10.71 22.59
C MET A 156 -0.51 -12.18 22.18
N GLY A 157 0.64 -12.78 22.51
CA GLY A 157 0.91 -14.20 22.25
C GLY A 157 1.94 -14.48 21.15
N PHE A 158 2.64 -13.48 20.64
CA PHE A 158 3.74 -13.73 19.68
C PHE A 158 4.90 -14.46 20.33
N ASP A 159 5.39 -15.53 19.69
CA ASP A 159 6.52 -16.32 20.16
C ASP A 159 7.83 -15.55 20.05
N TYR A 160 8.05 -14.84 18.96
CA TYR A 160 9.25 -14.05 18.73
C TYR A 160 8.92 -12.65 18.23
N VAL A 161 9.62 -11.67 18.81
CA VAL A 161 9.47 -10.25 18.45
C VAL A 161 10.84 -9.70 18.10
N PHE A 162 11.02 -9.22 16.88
CA PHE A 162 12.27 -8.66 16.38
C PHE A 162 12.14 -7.16 16.07
N ASP A 163 13.25 -6.45 16.21
CA ASP A 163 13.36 -5.04 15.80
C ASP A 163 13.94 -4.96 14.38
N THR A 164 13.31 -4.15 13.55
CA THR A 164 13.79 -3.86 12.18
C THR A 164 15.18 -3.22 12.17
N ASN A 165 15.58 -2.52 13.24
CA ASN A 165 16.94 -1.97 13.35
C ASN A 165 18.02 -3.06 13.27
N PHE A 166 17.78 -4.21 13.92
CA PHE A 166 18.69 -5.35 13.81
C PHE A 166 18.80 -5.88 12.38
N ALA A 167 17.66 -5.99 11.68
CA ALA A 167 17.66 -6.39 10.28
C ALA A 167 18.35 -5.35 9.37
N ALA A 168 18.22 -4.06 9.70
CA ALA A 168 18.90 -2.99 8.98
C ALA A 168 20.43 -3.06 9.17
N ASP A 169 20.91 -3.40 10.36
CA ASP A 169 22.35 -3.59 10.61
C ASP A 169 22.91 -4.76 9.79
N LEU A 170 22.17 -5.88 9.69
CA LEU A 170 22.54 -6.99 8.81
C LEU A 170 22.56 -6.56 7.34
N THR A 171 21.58 -5.79 6.89
CA THR A 171 21.53 -5.26 5.53
C THR A 171 22.77 -4.39 5.24
N ILE A 172 23.17 -3.51 6.17
CA ILE A 172 24.37 -2.68 6.02
C ILE A 172 25.64 -3.56 5.89
N MET A 173 25.73 -4.64 6.64
CA MET A 173 26.88 -5.55 6.54
C MET A 173 26.95 -6.22 5.17
N GLU A 174 25.84 -6.72 4.65
CA GLU A 174 25.76 -7.36 3.33
C GLU A 174 26.02 -6.35 2.19
N GLU A 175 25.32 -5.22 2.20
CA GLU A 175 25.49 -4.18 1.18
C GLU A 175 26.87 -3.54 1.23
N GLY A 176 27.45 -3.37 2.43
CA GLY A 176 28.81 -2.88 2.60
C GLY A 176 29.84 -3.84 2.03
N SER A 177 29.65 -5.15 2.23
CA SER A 177 30.50 -6.18 1.64
C SER A 177 30.42 -6.19 0.12
N GLU A 178 29.22 -6.10 -0.44
CA GLU A 178 29.00 -5.98 -1.89
C GLU A 178 29.63 -4.70 -2.45
N PHE A 179 29.47 -3.56 -1.74
CA PHE A 179 30.12 -2.31 -2.13
C PHE A 179 31.64 -2.43 -2.19
N LEU A 180 32.27 -3.03 -1.18
CA LEU A 180 33.71 -3.22 -1.14
C LEU A 180 34.19 -4.12 -2.28
N GLU A 181 33.46 -5.20 -2.59
CA GLU A 181 33.78 -6.07 -3.72
C GLU A 181 33.67 -5.29 -5.04
N ARG A 182 32.60 -4.57 -5.25
CA ARG A 182 32.37 -3.75 -6.47
C ARG A 182 33.41 -2.64 -6.57
N PHE A 183 33.75 -1.99 -5.47
CA PHE A 183 34.77 -0.92 -5.46
C PHE A 183 36.17 -1.43 -5.79
N THR A 184 36.54 -2.60 -5.23
CA THR A 184 37.84 -3.25 -5.50
C THR A 184 37.96 -3.67 -6.97
N HIS A 185 36.87 -4.11 -7.57
CA HIS A 185 36.83 -4.55 -8.97
C HIS A 185 36.07 -3.54 -9.87
N ARG A 186 36.29 -2.25 -9.63
CA ARG A 186 35.51 -1.15 -10.25
C ARG A 186 35.33 -1.25 -11.76
N ASN A 187 36.30 -1.79 -12.49
CA ASN A 187 36.26 -1.92 -13.94
C ASN A 187 35.30 -3.02 -14.44
N LYS A 188 34.83 -3.91 -13.54
CA LYS A 188 33.89 -5.01 -13.87
C LYS A 188 32.43 -4.61 -13.66
N TYR A 189 32.18 -3.52 -12.93
CA TYR A 189 30.84 -3.11 -12.52
C TYR A 189 30.45 -1.76 -13.09
N HIS A 190 29.13 -1.57 -13.24
CA HIS A 190 28.60 -0.25 -13.66
C HIS A 190 28.48 0.67 -12.46
N TRP A 191 28.76 1.94 -12.69
CA TRP A 191 28.65 3.01 -11.69
C TRP A 191 27.76 4.14 -12.22
N PRO A 192 27.04 4.88 -11.36
CA PRO A 192 27.02 4.75 -9.89
C PRO A 192 26.22 3.53 -9.38
N MET A 193 26.52 3.06 -8.17
CA MET A 193 25.75 2.06 -7.47
C MET A 193 24.62 2.73 -6.67
N PHE A 194 23.39 2.26 -6.85
CA PHE A 194 22.23 2.68 -6.07
C PHE A 194 21.66 1.48 -5.33
N THR A 195 21.29 1.70 -4.07
CA THR A 195 20.62 0.69 -3.25
C THR A 195 19.51 1.34 -2.44
N SER A 196 18.45 0.62 -2.15
CA SER A 196 17.34 1.09 -1.31
C SER A 196 16.53 -0.08 -0.79
N CYS A 197 16.21 -0.04 0.49
CA CYS A 197 15.24 -0.96 1.11
C CYS A 197 13.77 -0.63 0.76
N CYS A 198 13.50 0.53 0.13
CA CYS A 198 12.17 0.98 -0.21
C CYS A 198 11.82 0.68 -1.68
N PRO A 199 10.96 -0.33 -1.96
CA PRO A 199 10.53 -0.64 -3.33
C PRO A 199 9.81 0.53 -4.02
N GLY A 200 9.11 1.36 -3.24
CA GLY A 200 8.45 2.57 -3.74
C GLY A 200 9.48 3.58 -4.26
N TRP A 201 10.57 3.82 -3.53
CA TRP A 201 11.66 4.69 -3.99
C TRP A 201 12.33 4.14 -5.25
N VAL A 202 12.62 2.84 -5.29
CA VAL A 202 13.20 2.19 -6.47
C VAL A 202 12.30 2.39 -7.69
N ARG A 203 11.02 2.15 -7.57
CA ARG A 203 10.06 2.36 -8.65
C ARG A 203 9.95 3.82 -9.05
N PHE A 204 9.79 4.72 -8.10
CA PHE A 204 9.62 6.14 -8.34
C PHE A 204 10.88 6.77 -8.94
N CYS A 205 12.03 6.61 -8.29
CA CYS A 205 13.27 7.26 -8.74
C CYS A 205 13.87 6.59 -9.98
N LEU A 206 13.96 5.27 -10.01
CA LEU A 206 14.61 4.59 -11.15
C LEU A 206 13.72 4.52 -12.38
N LEU A 207 12.39 4.41 -12.21
CA LEU A 207 11.46 4.38 -13.34
C LEU A 207 11.33 5.75 -14.03
N TYR A 208 11.31 6.84 -13.25
CA TYR A 208 11.08 8.19 -13.76
C TYR A 208 12.34 8.98 -14.07
N THR A 209 13.46 8.65 -13.42
CA THR A 209 14.72 9.35 -13.62
C THR A 209 15.70 8.60 -14.53
N SER A 210 15.48 7.30 -14.77
CA SER A 210 16.32 6.53 -15.69
C SER A 210 16.02 6.91 -17.13
N PRO A 211 17.03 7.37 -17.91
CA PRO A 211 16.84 7.78 -19.29
C PRO A 211 16.51 6.62 -20.25
N SER A 212 16.64 5.37 -19.83
CA SER A 212 16.39 4.20 -20.65
C SER A 212 15.81 3.03 -19.87
N PRO A 213 14.81 2.30 -20.44
CA PRO A 213 14.35 1.03 -19.87
C PRO A 213 15.45 -0.03 -19.70
N ARG A 214 16.54 0.08 -20.43
CA ARG A 214 17.71 -0.84 -20.32
C ARG A 214 18.50 -0.62 -19.04
N ASP A 215 18.47 0.59 -18.48
CA ASP A 215 19.17 0.89 -17.22
C ASP A 215 18.49 0.22 -16.02
N ARG A 216 17.20 -0.12 -16.13
CA ARG A 216 16.42 -0.84 -15.11
C ARG A 216 16.88 -2.29 -14.90
N THR A 217 17.40 -2.92 -15.94
CA THR A 217 17.87 -4.32 -15.90
C THR A 217 19.28 -4.48 -15.39
N ARG A 218 20.03 -3.37 -15.29
CA ARG A 218 21.44 -3.36 -14.88
C ARG A 218 21.66 -3.07 -13.39
N SER A 219 20.59 -2.69 -12.66
CA SER A 219 20.62 -2.47 -11.20
C SER A 219 20.13 -3.64 -10.37
N ARG A 220 20.03 -4.83 -10.98
CA ARG A 220 19.79 -6.10 -10.30
C ARG A 220 21.05 -6.93 -10.28
#